data_af73b92e922dbb4880a5853cb7fb4a2a
#
_entry.id   af73b92e922dbb4880a5853cb7fb4a2a
#
_cell.length_a   1.000
_cell.length_b   1.000
_cell.length_c   1.000
_cell.angle_alpha   90.00
_cell.angle_beta   90.00
_cell.angle_gamma   90.00
#
_symmetry.space_group_name_H-M   'P 1'
#
loop_
_entity.id
_entity.type
_entity.pdbx_description
1 polymer ?
#
loop_
_entity_poly.entity_id
_entity_poly.type
_entity_poly.pdbx_seq_one_letter_code
_entity_poly.pdbx_strand_id
1 'polypeptide(L)'
;LIAASSFSTSLSDTLGFDNSYAYFNPRRMKEYAGNLLERDSVCWIGDSAVYDKRTFRFYPHLCGIYFTKYDSLSLPLATKRIDSMQMFNDSLPDCFPPVALSRPVGSGEIVLVTTPLLFTNYGMLDGDNAAYLFRLLSHLKGLPVVRTEAYGAGAQVEVSPFRYFLSQRP
;
A
#
# COMPACT_ATOMS: atom_id res chain seq x y z
N LEU A 1 6.02 -4.28 10.17
CA LEU A 1 5.31 -3.65 9.06
C LEU A 1 5.10 -4.69 7.97
N ILE A 2 3.88 -4.76 7.42
CA ILE A 2 3.49 -5.65 6.32
C ILE A 2 2.95 -4.77 5.20
N ALA A 3 3.66 -4.71 4.07
CA ALA A 3 3.21 -4.03 2.88
C ALA A 3 2.86 -5.07 1.80
N ALA A 4 1.59 -5.13 1.40
CA ALA A 4 1.11 -6.16 0.49
C ALA A 4 0.05 -5.65 -0.49
N SER A 5 -0.03 -6.28 -1.66
CA SER A 5 -1.10 -6.09 -2.65
C SER A 5 -2.29 -7.04 -2.44
N SER A 6 -2.23 -7.92 -1.45
CA SER A 6 -3.32 -8.77 -0.98
C SER A 6 -3.01 -9.27 0.42
N PHE A 7 -4.03 -9.54 1.21
CA PHE A 7 -3.92 -10.16 2.53
C PHE A 7 -4.68 -11.49 2.55
N SER A 8 -4.16 -12.46 3.29
CA SER A 8 -4.86 -13.73 3.48
C SER A 8 -6.09 -13.54 4.38
N THR A 9 -7.11 -14.34 4.15
CA THR A 9 -8.32 -14.35 5.00
C THR A 9 -8.00 -14.66 6.45
N SER A 10 -7.06 -15.57 6.71
CA SER A 10 -6.60 -15.88 8.07
C SER A 10 -6.00 -14.66 8.79
N LEU A 11 -5.25 -13.82 8.07
CA LEU A 11 -4.69 -12.59 8.66
C LEU A 11 -5.78 -11.57 8.92
N SER A 12 -6.71 -11.37 7.99
CA SER A 12 -7.81 -10.42 8.15
C SER A 12 -8.75 -10.82 9.27
N ASP A 13 -9.09 -12.10 9.39
CA ASP A 13 -9.91 -12.61 10.49
C ASP A 13 -9.23 -12.44 11.85
N THR A 14 -7.93 -12.74 11.92
CA THR A 14 -7.16 -12.62 13.17
C THR A 14 -7.00 -11.18 13.63
N LEU A 15 -6.81 -10.26 12.70
CA LEU A 15 -6.60 -8.84 12.98
C LEU A 15 -7.88 -8.00 12.86
N GLY A 16 -9.00 -8.59 12.52
CA GLY A 16 -10.31 -7.95 12.50
C GLY A 16 -10.42 -6.82 11.47
N PHE A 17 -9.96 -7.03 10.25
CA PHE A 17 -10.13 -6.09 9.16
C PHE A 17 -10.67 -6.76 7.90
N ASP A 18 -11.38 -5.98 7.08
CA ASP A 18 -11.77 -6.35 5.72
C ASP A 18 -11.10 -5.43 4.71
N ASN A 19 -10.84 -5.93 3.54
CA ASN A 19 -10.30 -5.15 2.43
C ASN A 19 -11.10 -5.37 1.14
N SER A 20 -11.06 -4.39 0.27
CA SER A 20 -11.64 -4.44 -1.07
C SER A 20 -10.66 -3.90 -2.10
N TYR A 21 -11.01 -4.12 -3.36
CA TYR A 21 -10.20 -3.71 -4.51
C TYR A 21 -10.86 -2.55 -5.24
N ALA A 22 -10.07 -1.56 -5.59
CA ALA A 22 -10.45 -0.53 -6.55
C ALA A 22 -9.87 -0.89 -7.92
N TYR A 23 -10.73 -1.03 -8.92
CA TYR A 23 -10.33 -1.34 -10.28
C TYR A 23 -10.74 -0.20 -11.20
N PHE A 24 -9.96 0.05 -12.24
CA PHE A 24 -10.44 0.85 -13.35
C PHE A 24 -11.58 0.13 -14.06
N ASN A 25 -12.67 0.85 -14.30
CA ASN A 25 -13.75 0.32 -15.11
C ASN A 25 -13.27 0.20 -16.57
N PRO A 26 -13.17 -1.01 -17.16
CA PRO A 26 -12.69 -1.19 -18.52
C PRO A 26 -13.51 -0.44 -19.57
N ARG A 27 -14.80 -0.19 -19.31
CA ARG A 27 -15.70 0.54 -20.22
C ARG A 27 -15.32 2.02 -20.32
N ARG A 28 -14.62 2.54 -19.32
CA ARG A 28 -14.15 3.94 -19.25
C ARG A 28 -12.68 4.11 -19.58
N MET A 29 -11.97 3.03 -19.91
CA MET A 29 -10.55 3.09 -20.26
C MET A 29 -10.25 4.10 -21.37
N LYS A 30 -11.18 4.35 -22.29
CA LYS A 30 -11.02 5.38 -23.34
C LYS A 30 -11.05 6.81 -22.79
N GLU A 31 -11.86 7.07 -21.78
CA GLU A 31 -11.91 8.37 -21.08
C GLU A 31 -10.63 8.61 -20.27
N TYR A 32 -10.06 7.53 -19.74
CA TYR A 32 -8.83 7.55 -18.99
C TYR A 32 -7.55 7.60 -19.83
N ALA A 33 -7.61 7.30 -21.12
CA ALA A 33 -6.40 7.23 -21.96
C ALA A 33 -5.59 8.54 -21.94
N GLY A 34 -6.26 9.69 -21.70
CA GLY A 34 -5.59 10.98 -21.48
C GLY A 34 -5.02 11.15 -20.05
N ASN A 35 -5.54 10.41 -19.08
CA ASN A 35 -5.27 10.59 -17.64
C ASN A 35 -4.47 9.44 -17.03
N LEU A 36 -4.03 8.46 -17.84
CA LEU A 36 -3.20 7.33 -17.38
C LEU A 36 -1.89 7.78 -16.71
N LEU A 37 -1.49 9.02 -16.91
CA LEU A 37 -0.32 9.63 -16.29
C LEU A 37 -0.67 10.49 -15.06
N GLU A 38 -1.94 10.59 -14.68
CA GLU A 38 -2.29 11.24 -13.43
C GLU A 38 -1.73 10.45 -12.27
N ARG A 39 -1.12 11.19 -11.37
CA ARG A 39 -0.54 10.61 -10.17
C ARG A 39 -1.63 10.34 -9.14
N ASP A 40 -1.65 9.13 -8.67
CA ASP A 40 -2.44 8.75 -7.51
C ASP A 40 -1.90 9.43 -6.24
N SER A 41 -2.70 9.51 -5.19
CA SER A 41 -2.30 10.21 -3.97
C SER A 41 -2.69 9.44 -2.72
N VAL A 42 -1.77 9.45 -1.75
CA VAL A 42 -1.99 8.95 -0.39
C VAL A 42 -1.83 10.12 0.57
N CYS A 43 -2.82 10.34 1.42
CA CYS A 43 -2.80 11.37 2.44
C CYS A 43 -2.45 10.76 3.80
N TRP A 44 -1.38 11.24 4.43
CA TRP A 44 -1.04 10.91 5.80
C TRP A 44 -2.01 11.60 6.77
N ILE A 45 -2.59 10.83 7.68
CA ILE A 45 -3.53 11.30 8.69
C ILE A 45 -3.19 10.82 10.12
N GLY A 46 -2.23 9.87 10.22
CA GLY A 46 -1.80 9.32 11.50
C GLY A 46 -0.84 10.25 12.25
N ASP A 47 -0.80 10.07 13.57
CA ASP A 47 0.12 10.73 14.51
C ASP A 47 0.28 12.24 14.27
N SER A 48 -0.83 12.97 14.35
CA SER A 48 -0.87 14.42 14.14
C SER A 48 -0.06 15.24 15.16
N ALA A 49 0.37 14.61 16.27
CA ALA A 49 1.23 15.25 17.26
C ALA A 49 2.69 15.32 16.81
N VAL A 50 3.12 14.40 15.92
CA VAL A 50 4.50 14.30 15.43
C VAL A 50 4.62 14.73 13.98
N TYR A 51 3.63 14.40 13.16
CA TYR A 51 3.67 14.64 11.72
C TYR A 51 2.46 15.46 11.26
N ASP A 52 2.71 16.44 10.43
CA ASP A 52 1.69 17.19 9.73
C ASP A 52 0.91 16.33 8.72
N LYS A 53 -0.33 16.70 8.46
CA LYS A 53 -1.11 16.11 7.37
C LYS A 53 -0.41 16.42 6.04
N ARG A 54 -0.04 15.39 5.30
CA ARG A 54 0.69 15.54 4.04
C ARG A 54 0.20 14.55 2.99
N THR A 55 0.14 15.00 1.74
CA THR A 55 -0.22 14.19 0.58
C THR A 55 1.03 13.80 -0.18
N PHE A 56 1.18 12.51 -0.42
CA PHE A 56 2.23 11.90 -1.21
C PHE A 56 1.65 11.48 -2.56
N ARG A 57 2.36 11.74 -3.65
CA ARG A 57 1.91 11.44 -5.00
C ARG A 57 2.78 10.36 -5.63
N PHE A 58 2.15 9.43 -6.32
CA PHE A 58 2.81 8.34 -7.00
C PHE A 58 2.05 7.96 -8.27
N TYR A 59 2.71 7.21 -9.15
CA TYR A 59 2.06 6.78 -10.38
C TYR A 59 0.87 5.87 -10.09
N PRO A 60 -0.24 6.05 -10.84
CA PRO A 60 -1.46 5.30 -10.60
C PRO A 60 -1.24 3.81 -10.80
N HIS A 61 -1.93 3.04 -10.01
CA HIS A 61 -2.12 1.62 -10.22
C HIS A 61 -3.41 1.39 -11.00
N LEU A 62 -3.41 0.41 -11.88
CA LEU A 62 -4.63 -0.04 -12.53
C LEU A 62 -5.59 -0.72 -11.55
N CYS A 63 -5.09 -1.18 -10.42
CA CYS A 63 -5.88 -1.67 -9.30
C CYS A 63 -5.18 -1.33 -7.98
N GLY A 64 -5.95 -1.30 -6.92
CA GLY A 64 -5.42 -1.05 -5.57
C GLY A 64 -6.31 -1.69 -4.52
N ILE A 65 -5.74 -1.96 -3.36
CA ILE A 65 -6.47 -2.44 -2.20
C ILE A 65 -6.67 -1.28 -1.24
N TYR A 66 -7.77 -1.32 -0.50
CA TYR A 66 -8.06 -0.44 0.61
C TYR A 66 -8.83 -1.18 1.69
N PHE A 67 -8.75 -0.69 2.92
CA PHE A 67 -9.48 -1.27 4.04
C PHE A 67 -10.91 -0.76 4.06
N THR A 68 -11.89 -1.67 4.11
CA THR A 68 -13.32 -1.36 4.17
C THR A 68 -13.85 -1.37 5.60
N LYS A 69 -13.29 -2.26 6.43
CA LYS A 69 -13.59 -2.36 7.86
C LYS A 69 -12.31 -2.61 8.64
N TYR A 70 -12.28 -2.15 9.84
CA TYR A 70 -11.23 -2.42 10.81
C TYR A 70 -11.81 -2.25 12.21
N ASP A 71 -11.24 -2.94 13.17
CA ASP A 71 -11.70 -2.87 14.55
C ASP A 71 -11.31 -1.54 15.23
N SER A 72 -11.91 -1.27 16.40
CA SER A 72 -11.68 -0.03 17.15
C SER A 72 -10.27 0.12 17.71
N LEU A 73 -9.48 -0.93 17.73
CA LEU A 73 -8.07 -0.90 18.16
C LEU A 73 -7.14 -0.45 17.04
N SER A 74 -7.60 -0.55 15.80
CA SER A 74 -6.81 -0.18 14.63
C SER A 74 -6.92 1.32 14.35
N LEU A 75 -5.77 1.96 14.15
CA LEU A 75 -5.67 3.39 13.86
C LEU A 75 -5.31 3.59 12.39
N PRO A 76 -6.10 4.34 11.61
CA PRO A 76 -5.74 4.67 10.25
C PRO A 76 -4.58 5.68 10.22
N LEU A 77 -3.52 5.32 9.48
CA LEU A 77 -2.33 6.16 9.32
C LEU A 77 -2.34 6.94 8.01
N ALA A 78 -2.93 6.37 6.97
CA ALA A 78 -3.02 7.02 5.67
C ALA A 78 -4.29 6.62 4.94
N THR A 79 -4.81 7.53 4.13
CA THR A 79 -5.99 7.34 3.28
C THR A 79 -5.64 7.59 1.83
N LYS A 80 -6.38 6.95 0.92
CA LYS A 80 -6.30 7.17 -0.52
C LYS A 80 -7.63 7.68 -1.01
N ARG A 81 -7.62 8.65 -1.93
CA ARG A 81 -8.84 9.01 -2.65
C ARG A 81 -9.18 7.91 -3.65
N ILE A 82 -10.41 7.44 -3.59
CA ILE A 82 -10.99 6.55 -4.58
C ILE A 82 -12.18 7.29 -5.17
N ASP A 83 -12.08 7.60 -6.45
CA ASP A 83 -13.16 8.28 -7.18
C ASP A 83 -14.18 7.27 -7.70
N SER A 84 -15.34 7.77 -8.13
CA SER A 84 -16.41 6.97 -8.70
C SER A 84 -15.98 6.15 -9.92
N MET A 85 -14.91 6.56 -10.58
CA MET A 85 -14.39 5.93 -11.77
C MET A 85 -13.57 4.67 -11.44
N GLN A 86 -12.98 4.59 -10.24
CA GLN A 86 -12.29 3.40 -9.72
C GLN A 86 -13.25 2.40 -9.05
N MET A 87 -14.52 2.77 -8.94
CA MET A 87 -15.56 1.90 -8.44
C MET A 87 -16.44 1.40 -9.59
N PHE A 88 -16.92 0.16 -9.50
CA PHE A 88 -17.87 -0.37 -10.48
C PHE A 88 -19.25 0.32 -10.42
N ASN A 89 -19.46 1.17 -9.43
CA ASN A 89 -20.72 1.86 -9.20
C ASN A 89 -20.52 3.38 -9.29
N ASP A 90 -20.91 3.96 -10.41
CA ASP A 90 -20.80 5.39 -10.72
C ASP A 90 -21.67 6.29 -9.82
N SER A 91 -22.55 5.69 -9.01
CA SER A 91 -23.48 6.43 -8.14
C SER A 91 -22.89 6.68 -6.74
N LEU A 92 -21.71 6.14 -6.44
CA LEU A 92 -21.07 6.35 -5.14
C LEU A 92 -20.22 7.63 -5.16
N PRO A 93 -20.30 8.44 -4.11
CA PRO A 93 -19.43 9.60 -3.98
C PRO A 93 -17.98 9.20 -3.78
N ASP A 94 -17.05 10.10 -4.09
CA ASP A 94 -15.65 9.95 -3.75
C ASP A 94 -15.47 9.54 -2.29
N CYS A 95 -14.64 8.56 -2.02
CA CYS A 95 -14.33 8.13 -0.67
C CYS A 95 -12.83 8.16 -0.41
N PHE A 96 -12.47 8.19 0.86
CA PHE A 96 -11.09 8.26 1.33
C PHE A 96 -10.81 7.09 2.29
N PRO A 97 -10.89 5.84 1.83
CA PRO A 97 -10.65 4.70 2.68
C PRO A 97 -9.18 4.64 3.14
N PRO A 98 -8.93 4.01 4.29
CA PRO A 98 -7.58 3.75 4.76
C PRO A 98 -6.81 2.83 3.82
N VAL A 99 -5.53 3.13 3.67
CA VAL A 99 -4.54 2.30 2.95
C VAL A 99 -3.34 1.93 3.83
N ALA A 100 -3.30 2.49 5.03
CA ALA A 100 -2.35 2.08 6.07
C ALA A 100 -3.06 2.09 7.42
N LEU A 101 -2.91 1.01 8.17
CA LEU A 101 -3.44 0.83 9.52
C LEU A 101 -2.32 0.45 10.47
N SER A 102 -2.35 1.00 11.67
CA SER A 102 -1.58 0.54 12.81
C SER A 102 -2.50 -0.18 13.78
N ARG A 103 -2.07 -1.34 14.29
CA ARG A 103 -2.78 -2.11 15.27
C ARG A 103 -1.87 -2.59 16.39
N PRO A 104 -2.16 -2.29 17.64
CA PRO A 104 -1.45 -2.89 18.79
C PRO A 104 -1.77 -4.37 18.88
N VAL A 105 -0.74 -5.19 19.12
CA VAL A 105 -0.86 -6.63 19.33
C VAL A 105 0.06 -7.04 20.49
N GLY A 106 -0.52 -7.41 21.61
CA GLY A 106 0.23 -7.65 22.83
C GLY A 106 1.02 -6.41 23.27
N SER A 107 2.32 -6.54 23.43
CA SER A 107 3.23 -5.41 23.74
C SER A 107 3.82 -4.74 22.49
N GLY A 108 3.45 -5.22 21.31
CA GLY A 108 3.96 -4.73 20.03
C GLY A 108 2.89 -4.06 19.18
N GLU A 109 3.26 -3.78 17.95
CA GLU A 109 2.42 -3.12 16.97
C GLU A 109 2.60 -3.76 15.60
N ILE A 110 1.51 -3.95 14.87
CA ILE A 110 1.52 -4.35 13.47
C ILE A 110 1.06 -3.17 12.63
N VAL A 111 1.86 -2.79 11.65
CA VAL A 111 1.48 -1.81 10.64
C VAL A 111 1.20 -2.53 9.33
N LEU A 112 -0.03 -2.39 8.83
CA LEU A 112 -0.51 -2.96 7.57
C LEU A 112 -0.58 -1.87 6.51
N VAL A 113 -0.04 -2.11 5.32
CA VAL A 113 -0.01 -1.13 4.23
C VAL A 113 -0.43 -1.79 2.92
N THR A 114 -1.37 -1.18 2.21
CA THR A 114 -1.89 -1.68 0.93
C THR A 114 -1.23 -1.05 -0.29
N THR A 115 -0.21 -0.22 -0.09
CA THR A 115 0.52 0.51 -1.15
C THR A 115 1.97 0.04 -1.27
N PRO A 116 2.24 -1.24 -1.60
CA PRO A 116 3.60 -1.80 -1.59
C PRO A 116 4.55 -1.14 -2.60
N LEU A 117 4.03 -0.55 -3.67
CA LEU A 117 4.88 0.14 -4.66
C LEU A 117 5.60 1.37 -4.10
N LEU A 118 5.06 2.00 -3.05
CA LEU A 118 5.76 3.10 -2.37
C LEU A 118 7.04 2.63 -1.66
N PHE A 119 7.19 1.32 -1.43
CA PHE A 119 8.38 0.70 -0.82
C PHE A 119 9.41 0.21 -1.86
N THR A 120 9.12 0.37 -3.13
CA THR A 120 10.08 0.08 -4.20
C THR A 120 11.01 1.26 -4.43
N ASN A 121 12.18 1.01 -5.04
CA ASN A 121 13.08 2.09 -5.43
C ASN A 121 12.38 3.11 -6.35
N TYR A 122 11.51 2.63 -7.23
CA TYR A 122 10.72 3.48 -8.13
C TYR A 122 9.75 4.39 -7.36
N GLY A 123 8.99 3.85 -6.42
CA GLY A 123 8.04 4.64 -5.63
C GLY A 123 8.73 5.57 -4.62
N MET A 124 9.75 5.06 -3.94
CA MET A 124 10.45 5.80 -2.88
C MET A 124 11.26 6.99 -3.40
N LEU A 125 11.88 6.87 -4.58
CA LEU A 125 12.69 7.94 -5.17
C LEU A 125 11.87 8.99 -5.91
N ASP A 126 10.56 8.78 -6.07
CA ASP A 126 9.68 9.73 -6.75
C ASP A 126 9.19 10.82 -5.78
N GLY A 127 9.64 12.05 -6.00
CA GLY A 127 9.28 13.20 -5.18
C GLY A 127 9.63 13.01 -3.70
N ASP A 128 8.65 13.25 -2.83
CA ASP A 128 8.81 13.17 -1.36
C ASP A 128 8.37 11.83 -0.75
N ASN A 129 8.17 10.80 -1.56
CA ASN A 129 7.62 9.52 -1.08
C ASN A 129 8.51 8.81 -0.06
N ALA A 130 9.81 9.07 -0.06
CA ALA A 130 10.70 8.60 1.00
C ALA A 130 10.24 9.05 2.39
N ALA A 131 9.67 10.25 2.50
CA ALA A 131 9.14 10.74 3.78
C ALA A 131 7.91 9.95 4.25
N TYR A 132 7.08 9.42 3.34
CA TYR A 132 5.99 8.52 3.70
C TYR A 132 6.51 7.22 4.32
N LEU A 133 7.49 6.61 3.67
CA LEU A 133 8.14 5.41 4.19
C LEU A 133 8.79 5.67 5.56
N PHE A 134 9.48 6.80 5.69
CA PHE A 134 10.12 7.18 6.95
C PHE A 134 9.10 7.32 8.09
N ARG A 135 7.95 7.92 7.84
CA ARG A 135 6.86 8.03 8.82
C ARG A 135 6.36 6.66 9.27
N LEU A 136 6.16 5.72 8.34
CA LEU A 136 5.77 4.34 8.66
C LEU A 136 6.85 3.60 9.47
N LEU A 137 8.12 3.80 9.13
CA LEU A 137 9.24 3.16 9.82
C LEU A 137 9.50 3.78 11.20
N SER A 138 9.09 5.03 11.45
CA SER A 138 9.25 5.67 12.75
C SER A 138 8.48 4.95 13.88
N HIS A 139 7.43 4.18 13.53
CA HIS A 139 6.73 3.30 14.46
C HIS A 139 7.64 2.19 15.04
N LEU A 140 8.76 1.89 14.38
CA LEU A 140 9.71 0.88 14.85
C LEU A 140 10.54 1.31 16.08
N LYS A 141 10.47 2.57 16.48
CA LYS A 141 11.07 3.12 17.72
C LYS A 141 12.54 2.72 17.95
N GLY A 142 13.34 2.71 16.87
CA GLY A 142 14.76 2.34 16.97
C GLY A 142 15.06 0.84 17.11
N LEU A 143 14.07 -0.02 16.93
CA LEU A 143 14.27 -1.47 16.87
C LEU A 143 15.06 -1.86 15.60
N PRO A 144 15.86 -2.93 15.64
CA PRO A 144 16.56 -3.41 14.47
C PRO A 144 15.57 -3.83 13.39
N VAL A 145 15.84 -3.41 12.14
CA VAL A 145 14.99 -3.75 10.99
C VAL A 145 15.48 -5.07 10.38
N VAL A 146 14.60 -6.06 10.34
CA VAL A 146 14.84 -7.34 9.66
C VAL A 146 13.83 -7.45 8.53
N ARG A 147 14.32 -7.55 7.29
CA ARG A 147 13.48 -7.87 6.14
C ARG A 147 13.38 -9.39 6.01
N THR A 148 12.16 -9.92 6.03
CA THR A 148 11.93 -11.34 5.76
C THR A 148 11.23 -11.50 4.42
N GLU A 149 11.66 -12.50 3.65
CA GLU A 149 10.98 -12.91 2.41
C GLU A 149 10.27 -14.25 2.57
N ALA A 150 10.17 -14.75 3.81
CA ALA A 150 9.65 -16.07 4.12
C ALA A 150 8.20 -16.30 3.65
N TYR A 151 7.40 -15.25 3.56
CA TYR A 151 6.02 -15.31 3.10
C TYR A 151 5.83 -14.90 1.63
N GLY A 152 6.87 -14.41 0.98
CA GLY A 152 6.94 -14.24 -0.47
C GLY A 152 7.34 -15.51 -1.22
N ALA A 153 7.62 -16.57 -0.51
CA ALA A 153 8.20 -17.81 -1.02
C ALA A 153 7.23 -18.80 -1.69
N GLY A 154 6.07 -18.34 -2.13
CA GLY A 154 5.46 -18.97 -3.31
C GLY A 154 6.10 -18.49 -4.61
N ALA A 155 6.96 -17.50 -4.54
CA ALA A 155 7.77 -17.08 -5.65
C ALA A 155 8.82 -18.16 -5.89
N GLN A 156 8.59 -19.02 -6.89
CA GLN A 156 9.71 -19.54 -7.67
C GLN A 156 10.70 -18.39 -7.79
N VAL A 157 11.94 -18.62 -7.39
CA VAL A 157 13.03 -17.71 -7.70
C VAL A 157 13.00 -17.61 -9.22
N GLU A 158 12.32 -16.61 -9.76
CA GLU A 158 12.52 -16.21 -11.13
C GLU A 158 13.97 -15.75 -11.19
N VAL A 159 14.82 -16.71 -11.49
CA VAL A 159 16.18 -16.40 -11.89
C VAL A 159 16.00 -15.56 -13.14
N SER A 160 16.11 -14.25 -12.99
CA SER A 160 16.10 -13.34 -14.14
C SER A 160 16.98 -14.01 -15.22
N PRO A 161 16.49 -14.16 -16.48
CA PRO A 161 17.29 -14.74 -17.55
C PRO A 161 18.69 -14.12 -17.64
N PHE A 162 18.79 -12.84 -17.31
CA PHE A 162 20.05 -12.11 -17.23
C PHE A 162 20.99 -12.64 -16.12
N ARG A 163 20.45 -13.00 -14.98
CA ARG A 163 21.21 -13.56 -13.87
C ARG A 163 21.66 -15.00 -14.16
N TYR A 164 20.85 -15.75 -14.90
CA TYR A 164 21.18 -17.06 -15.39
C TYR A 164 22.35 -16.99 -16.39
N PHE A 165 22.32 -16.05 -17.33
CA PHE A 165 23.41 -15.81 -18.27
C PHE A 165 24.71 -15.40 -17.56
N LEU A 166 24.64 -14.53 -16.57
CA LEU A 166 25.81 -14.07 -15.81
C LEU A 166 26.37 -15.12 -14.85
N SER A 167 25.60 -16.14 -14.48
CA SER A 167 26.05 -17.25 -13.63
C SER A 167 26.74 -18.37 -14.41
N GLN A 168 26.59 -18.41 -15.73
CA GLN A 168 27.29 -19.34 -16.61
C GLN A 168 28.73 -18.84 -16.78
N ARG A 169 29.67 -19.42 -16.03
CA ARG A 169 31.11 -19.21 -16.29
C ARG A 169 31.47 -19.78 -17.65
N PRO A 170 32.35 -19.10 -18.44
CA PRO A 170 32.90 -19.66 -19.64
C PRO A 170 33.78 -20.87 -19.32
#